data_178b4740884290f8fcced74f3bef4d81
#
_entry.id   178b4740884290f8fcced74f3bef4d81
#
_cell.length_a   1.000
_cell.length_b   1.000
_cell.length_c   1.000
_cell.angle_alpha   90.00
_cell.angle_beta   90.00
_cell.angle_gamma   90.00
#
_symmetry.space_group_name_H-M   'P 1'
#
loop_
_entity.id
_entity.type
_entity.pdbx_description
1 polymer ?
#
loop_
_entity_poly.entity_id
_entity_poly.type
_entity_poly.pdbx_seq_one_letter_code
_entity_poly.pdbx_strand_id
1 'polypeptide(L)'
;MTLLTICQDAANEIGVPSPNAVIGSTDTTVIQLLAAANREGRNLVSGYDWEVLIKEEAHSAIANESQGTMASIASDFERFSNNTMWNRTTDRKFYGPLNNSQWQTLKASVQSGVTNYFRIRGGYLLMNPVPTVNDSIYFEYISKWWVDTTGNGVANAEKFAADSNTTVLDEDIITLGVIWRFLKQKGLPYENQLQEYTLKVFEKQAKDGAKPILRMSGNTRIFLPVNEPEGNFTL
;
A
#
# COMPACT_ATOMS: atom_id res chain seq x y z
N MET A 1 8.29 -11.60 14.11
CA MET A 1 7.60 -11.84 15.45
C MET A 1 6.14 -12.16 15.19
N THR A 2 5.51 -12.89 16.10
CA THR A 2 4.06 -13.19 16.06
C THR A 2 3.26 -12.10 16.80
N LEU A 3 1.95 -12.04 16.56
CA LEU A 3 1.07 -11.17 17.34
C LEU A 3 1.25 -11.35 18.85
N LEU A 4 1.35 -12.60 19.29
CA LEU A 4 1.53 -12.90 20.72
C LEU A 4 2.81 -12.28 21.27
N THR A 5 3.94 -12.43 20.57
CA THR A 5 5.22 -11.85 21.01
C THR A 5 5.19 -10.32 21.03
N ILE A 6 4.60 -9.67 20.01
CA ILE A 6 4.42 -8.22 19.96
C ILE A 6 3.62 -7.71 21.20
N CYS A 7 2.52 -8.42 21.52
CA CYS A 7 1.71 -8.05 22.68
C CYS A 7 2.39 -8.33 24.01
N GLN A 8 3.21 -9.40 24.09
CA GLN A 8 4.01 -9.73 25.29
C GLN A 8 5.10 -8.69 25.53
N ASP A 9 5.83 -8.32 24.49
CA ASP A 9 6.90 -7.32 24.58
C ASP A 9 6.33 -5.96 24.97
N ALA A 10 5.23 -5.54 24.32
CA ALA A 10 4.52 -4.30 24.70
C ALA A 10 4.01 -4.35 26.16
N ALA A 11 3.44 -5.47 26.59
CA ALA A 11 2.95 -5.62 27.96
C ALA A 11 4.07 -5.54 29.01
N ASN A 12 5.21 -6.20 28.72
CA ASN A 12 6.39 -6.18 29.59
C ASN A 12 6.96 -4.76 29.72
N GLU A 13 7.04 -4.01 28.62
CA GLU A 13 7.56 -2.64 28.63
C GLU A 13 6.61 -1.66 29.35
N ILE A 14 5.31 -1.84 29.20
CA ILE A 14 4.29 -1.02 29.90
C ILE A 14 4.21 -1.38 31.39
N GLY A 15 4.66 -2.58 31.80
CA GLY A 15 4.56 -3.09 33.16
C GLY A 15 3.18 -3.67 33.50
N VAL A 16 2.47 -4.22 32.52
CA VAL A 16 1.21 -4.95 32.70
C VAL A 16 1.44 -6.46 32.57
N PRO A 17 0.56 -7.31 33.11
CA PRO A 17 0.71 -8.76 32.99
C PRO A 17 0.81 -9.21 31.54
N SER A 18 1.84 -10.00 31.23
CA SER A 18 2.08 -10.54 29.90
C SER A 18 1.01 -11.57 29.55
N PRO A 19 0.35 -11.49 28.36
CA PRO A 19 -0.71 -12.41 27.97
C PRO A 19 -0.16 -13.77 27.57
N ASN A 20 -0.87 -14.85 27.92
CA ASN A 20 -0.60 -16.19 27.41
C ASN A 20 -1.26 -16.44 26.03
N ALA A 21 -2.33 -15.71 25.73
CA ALA A 21 -3.03 -15.72 24.45
C ALA A 21 -3.65 -14.33 24.21
N VAL A 22 -3.70 -13.90 22.97
CA VAL A 22 -4.27 -12.59 22.58
C VAL A 22 -5.65 -12.78 21.94
N ILE A 23 -5.74 -13.67 20.95
CA ILE A 23 -7.00 -13.93 20.26
C ILE A 23 -7.91 -14.78 21.17
N GLY A 24 -9.14 -14.32 21.34
CA GLY A 24 -10.12 -14.97 22.22
C GLY A 24 -9.97 -14.66 23.71
N SER A 25 -8.98 -13.82 24.09
CA SER A 25 -8.85 -13.36 25.47
C SER A 25 -10.05 -12.51 25.89
N THR A 26 -10.51 -12.69 27.16
CA THR A 26 -11.55 -11.87 27.79
C THR A 26 -10.96 -10.75 28.65
N ASP A 27 -9.64 -10.71 28.81
CA ASP A 27 -8.96 -9.65 29.55
C ASP A 27 -9.03 -8.32 28.76
N THR A 28 -9.59 -7.31 29.39
CA THR A 28 -9.74 -5.97 28.82
C THR A 28 -8.41 -5.36 28.39
N THR A 29 -7.32 -5.63 29.12
CA THR A 29 -5.97 -5.15 28.78
C THR A 29 -5.50 -5.77 27.47
N VAL A 30 -5.65 -7.07 27.33
CA VAL A 30 -5.25 -7.83 26.14
C VAL A 30 -6.08 -7.40 24.92
N ILE A 31 -7.40 -7.21 25.10
CA ILE A 31 -8.27 -6.71 24.03
C ILE A 31 -7.82 -5.31 23.56
N GLN A 32 -7.40 -4.44 24.49
CA GLN A 32 -6.90 -3.11 24.15
C GLN A 32 -5.56 -3.17 23.41
N LEU A 33 -4.64 -4.07 23.79
CA LEU A 33 -3.38 -4.29 23.07
C LEU A 33 -3.64 -4.78 21.64
N LEU A 34 -4.53 -5.74 21.44
CA LEU A 34 -4.93 -6.23 20.12
C LEU A 34 -5.55 -5.11 19.25
N ALA A 35 -6.44 -4.31 19.85
CA ALA A 35 -7.06 -3.19 19.16
C ALA A 35 -6.02 -2.13 18.74
N ALA A 36 -5.03 -1.86 19.60
CA ALA A 36 -3.93 -0.95 19.33
C ALA A 36 -3.05 -1.49 18.18
N ALA A 37 -2.68 -2.78 18.21
CA ALA A 37 -1.87 -3.44 17.17
C ALA A 37 -2.56 -3.38 15.79
N ASN A 38 -3.83 -3.76 15.72
CA ASN A 38 -4.60 -3.70 14.47
C ASN A 38 -4.79 -2.26 13.96
N ARG A 39 -4.94 -1.28 14.85
CA ARG A 39 -5.04 0.14 14.49
C ARG A 39 -3.70 0.65 13.95
N GLU A 40 -2.61 0.24 14.59
CA GLU A 40 -1.27 0.64 14.17
C GLU A 40 -0.94 0.14 12.78
N GLY A 41 -1.16 -1.15 12.49
CA GLY A 41 -0.91 -1.70 11.16
C GLY A 41 -1.66 -0.95 10.06
N ARG A 42 -2.96 -0.68 10.25
CA ARG A 42 -3.74 0.13 9.30
C ARG A 42 -3.21 1.55 9.12
N ASN A 43 -2.74 2.18 10.19
CA ASN A 43 -2.17 3.53 10.10
C ASN A 43 -0.85 3.55 9.32
N LEU A 44 0.00 2.55 9.52
CA LEU A 44 1.26 2.42 8.77
C LEU A 44 1.00 2.20 7.28
N VAL A 45 0.03 1.34 6.90
CA VAL A 45 -0.38 1.11 5.51
C VAL A 45 -0.90 2.38 4.85
N SER A 46 -1.75 3.14 5.55
CA SER A 46 -2.34 4.37 5.01
C SER A 46 -1.38 5.55 4.98
N GLY A 47 -0.36 5.56 5.84
CA GLY A 47 0.53 6.70 6.05
C GLY A 47 1.74 6.77 5.12
N TYR A 48 2.16 5.64 4.54
CA TYR A 48 3.36 5.58 3.69
C TYR A 48 3.26 4.44 2.68
N ASP A 49 3.93 4.59 1.53
CA ASP A 49 3.99 3.60 0.45
C ASP A 49 5.17 2.65 0.70
N TRP A 50 5.00 1.72 1.65
CA TRP A 50 6.02 0.74 1.99
C TRP A 50 6.31 -0.19 0.81
N GLU A 51 7.59 -0.34 0.45
CA GLU A 51 8.02 -1.21 -0.65
C GLU A 51 7.53 -2.65 -0.49
N VAL A 52 7.50 -3.14 0.74
CA VAL A 52 7.00 -4.49 1.07
C VAL A 52 5.51 -4.69 0.78
N LEU A 53 4.73 -3.62 0.67
CA LEU A 53 3.28 -3.64 0.37
C LEU A 53 2.98 -3.39 -1.10
N ILE A 54 3.99 -3.05 -1.92
CA ILE A 54 3.80 -2.84 -3.36
C ILE A 54 3.64 -4.20 -4.04
N LYS A 55 2.59 -4.31 -4.84
CA LYS A 55 2.29 -5.49 -5.65
C LYS A 55 2.03 -5.10 -7.09
N GLU A 56 2.39 -5.96 -8.02
CA GLU A 56 2.03 -5.84 -9.44
C GLU A 56 0.76 -6.65 -9.72
N GLU A 57 -0.19 -6.06 -10.42
CA GLU A 57 -1.38 -6.74 -10.94
C GLU A 57 -1.31 -6.83 -12.45
N ALA A 58 -1.72 -8.00 -12.97
CA ALA A 58 -1.84 -8.28 -14.39
C ALA A 58 -3.32 -8.43 -14.76
N HIS A 59 -3.93 -7.35 -15.26
CA HIS A 59 -5.33 -7.32 -15.65
C HIS A 59 -5.51 -7.60 -17.14
N SER A 60 -6.37 -8.57 -17.48
CA SER A 60 -6.80 -8.80 -18.87
C SER A 60 -7.96 -7.87 -19.20
N ALA A 61 -7.75 -6.94 -20.12
CA ALA A 61 -8.74 -5.94 -20.49
C ALA A 61 -9.97 -6.52 -21.17
N ILE A 62 -11.13 -5.91 -20.92
CA ILE A 62 -12.36 -6.14 -21.66
C ILE A 62 -12.62 -4.95 -22.60
N ALA A 63 -13.29 -5.20 -23.73
CA ALA A 63 -13.63 -4.16 -24.70
C ALA A 63 -14.76 -3.25 -24.21
N ASN A 64 -14.56 -2.62 -23.05
CA ASN A 64 -15.48 -1.69 -22.41
C ASN A 64 -14.69 -0.57 -21.72
N GLU A 65 -15.29 0.61 -21.56
CA GLU A 65 -14.71 1.71 -20.77
C GLU A 65 -14.49 1.28 -19.31
N SER A 66 -15.49 0.63 -18.70
CA SER A 66 -15.41 0.10 -17.35
C SER A 66 -14.80 -1.30 -17.34
N GLN A 67 -13.67 -1.44 -16.70
CA GLN A 67 -12.93 -2.70 -16.59
C GLN A 67 -13.37 -3.57 -15.39
N GLY A 68 -14.29 -3.09 -14.57
CA GLY A 68 -14.74 -3.74 -13.34
C GLY A 68 -14.38 -2.96 -12.09
N THR A 69 -14.72 -3.52 -10.93
CA THR A 69 -14.36 -2.90 -9.64
C THR A 69 -12.90 -3.20 -9.29
N MET A 70 -12.23 -2.24 -8.63
CA MET A 70 -10.87 -2.49 -8.15
C MET A 70 -10.81 -3.70 -7.22
N ALA A 71 -11.83 -3.93 -6.40
CA ALA A 71 -11.92 -5.10 -5.53
C ALA A 71 -12.04 -6.44 -6.28
N SER A 72 -12.56 -6.45 -7.52
CA SER A 72 -12.61 -7.65 -8.37
C SER A 72 -11.32 -7.87 -9.16
N ILE A 73 -10.56 -6.80 -9.42
CA ILE A 73 -9.28 -6.85 -10.12
C ILE A 73 -8.16 -7.23 -9.12
N ALA A 74 -8.06 -6.46 -8.03
CA ALA A 74 -7.11 -6.71 -6.95
C ALA A 74 -7.84 -6.62 -5.61
N SER A 75 -8.10 -7.74 -4.95
CA SER A 75 -8.95 -7.82 -3.74
C SER A 75 -8.36 -7.08 -2.54
N ASP A 76 -7.06 -6.89 -2.54
CA ASP A 76 -6.29 -6.21 -1.50
C ASP A 76 -5.84 -4.78 -1.90
N PHE A 77 -6.43 -4.25 -2.96
CA PHE A 77 -6.12 -2.91 -3.45
C PHE A 77 -6.44 -1.82 -2.41
N GLU A 78 -5.47 -0.96 -2.13
CA GLU A 78 -5.63 0.28 -1.35
C GLU A 78 -5.54 1.51 -2.26
N ARG A 79 -4.41 1.67 -2.94
CA ARG A 79 -4.14 2.80 -3.85
C ARG A 79 -3.14 2.44 -4.92
N PHE A 80 -3.17 3.16 -6.05
CA PHE A 80 -2.17 3.00 -7.12
C PHE A 80 -0.79 3.53 -6.73
N SER A 81 0.24 2.84 -7.19
CA SER A 81 1.56 3.44 -7.38
C SER A 81 1.52 4.29 -8.65
N ASN A 82 1.84 5.59 -8.53
CA ASN A 82 1.69 6.54 -9.64
C ASN A 82 2.61 6.20 -10.82
N ASN A 83 2.09 6.40 -12.03
CA ASN A 83 2.83 6.25 -13.29
C ASN A 83 3.29 4.82 -13.63
N THR A 84 2.73 3.79 -13.01
CA THR A 84 3.13 2.39 -13.21
C THR A 84 2.23 1.61 -14.19
N MET A 85 1.11 2.18 -14.64
CA MET A 85 0.16 1.46 -15.49
C MET A 85 0.59 1.45 -16.95
N TRP A 86 0.73 0.23 -17.49
CA TRP A 86 1.12 -0.02 -18.87
C TRP A 86 0.24 -1.07 -19.54
N ASN A 87 -0.07 -0.85 -20.81
CA ASN A 87 -0.55 -1.91 -21.71
C ASN A 87 0.68 -2.59 -22.34
N ARG A 88 1.04 -3.78 -21.85
CA ARG A 88 2.20 -4.52 -22.36
C ARG A 88 1.94 -5.22 -23.70
N THR A 89 0.68 -5.31 -24.17
CA THR A 89 0.34 -5.82 -25.50
C THR A 89 0.64 -4.81 -26.59
N THR A 90 0.42 -3.52 -26.31
CA THR A 90 0.60 -2.43 -27.27
C THR A 90 1.79 -1.52 -26.96
N ASP A 91 2.55 -1.83 -25.91
CA ASP A 91 3.70 -1.06 -25.40
C ASP A 91 3.35 0.40 -25.12
N ARG A 92 2.15 0.66 -24.55
CA ARG A 92 1.65 2.01 -24.28
C ARG A 92 1.38 2.22 -22.81
N LYS A 93 1.82 3.38 -22.33
CA LYS A 93 1.55 3.85 -20.97
C LYS A 93 0.13 4.39 -20.81
N PHE A 94 -0.48 4.17 -19.66
CA PHE A 94 -1.69 4.84 -19.23
C PHE A 94 -1.34 6.04 -18.34
N TYR A 95 -2.00 7.18 -18.59
CA TYR A 95 -1.86 8.40 -17.81
C TYR A 95 -3.06 8.56 -16.88
N GLY A 96 -2.80 8.80 -15.61
CA GLY A 96 -3.83 8.97 -14.59
C GLY A 96 -3.32 8.65 -13.17
N PRO A 97 -4.23 8.54 -12.20
CA PRO A 97 -5.69 8.67 -12.35
C PRO A 97 -6.12 10.12 -12.65
N LEU A 98 -6.98 10.31 -13.66
CA LEU A 98 -7.51 11.62 -14.02
C LEU A 98 -8.52 12.13 -12.98
N ASN A 99 -8.51 13.45 -12.74
CA ASN A 99 -9.50 14.07 -11.89
C ASN A 99 -10.86 14.26 -12.64
N ASN A 100 -11.88 14.75 -11.93
CA ASN A 100 -13.24 14.87 -12.46
C ASN A 100 -13.31 15.76 -13.71
N SER A 101 -12.65 16.92 -13.66
CA SER A 101 -12.66 17.89 -14.77
C SER A 101 -11.93 17.36 -15.99
N GLN A 102 -10.72 16.82 -15.80
CA GLN A 102 -9.92 16.23 -16.88
C GLN A 102 -10.66 15.10 -17.59
N TRP A 103 -11.32 14.22 -16.84
CA TRP A 103 -12.10 13.14 -17.42
C TRP A 103 -13.30 13.64 -18.25
N GLN A 104 -14.02 14.64 -17.76
CA GLN A 104 -15.15 15.22 -18.52
C GLN A 104 -14.67 15.94 -19.78
N THR A 105 -13.56 16.66 -19.69
CA THR A 105 -12.94 17.29 -20.88
C THR A 105 -12.53 16.24 -21.91
N LEU A 106 -11.91 15.14 -21.47
CA LEU A 106 -11.54 14.02 -22.32
C LEU A 106 -12.75 13.38 -23.01
N LYS A 107 -13.86 13.24 -22.29
CA LYS A 107 -15.13 12.69 -22.85
C LYS A 107 -15.85 13.64 -23.78
N ALA A 108 -15.72 14.95 -23.58
CA ALA A 108 -16.31 15.98 -24.44
C ALA A 108 -15.53 16.20 -25.74
N SER A 109 -14.22 15.97 -25.72
CA SER A 109 -13.37 16.09 -26.90
C SER A 109 -13.42 14.78 -27.70
N VAL A 110 -13.67 14.88 -29.01
CA VAL A 110 -13.56 13.74 -29.94
C VAL A 110 -12.06 13.51 -30.19
N GLN A 111 -11.38 12.96 -29.20
CA GLN A 111 -9.98 12.55 -29.37
C GLN A 111 -9.92 11.06 -29.71
N SER A 112 -9.70 10.75 -30.97
CA SER A 112 -9.12 9.47 -31.36
C SER A 112 -7.61 9.50 -31.09
N GLY A 113 -7.25 9.64 -29.79
CA GLY A 113 -5.86 9.86 -29.41
C GLY A 113 -5.08 8.57 -29.23
N VAL A 114 -3.81 8.64 -29.56
CA VAL A 114 -2.80 7.59 -29.32
C VAL A 114 -2.54 7.37 -27.82
N THR A 115 -3.00 8.30 -26.96
CA THR A 115 -2.70 8.34 -25.53
C THR A 115 -3.80 7.69 -24.72
N ASN A 116 -3.40 6.73 -23.87
CA ASN A 116 -4.31 6.01 -22.98
C ASN A 116 -4.44 6.75 -21.64
N TYR A 117 -5.66 6.84 -21.15
CA TYR A 117 -5.98 7.47 -19.87
C TYR A 117 -6.80 6.53 -19.01
N PHE A 118 -6.65 6.63 -17.70
CA PHE A 118 -7.48 5.91 -16.77
C PHE A 118 -7.97 6.78 -15.61
N ARG A 119 -9.03 6.33 -14.98
CA ARG A 119 -9.63 6.94 -13.81
C ARG A 119 -10.30 5.91 -12.92
N ILE A 120 -10.30 6.15 -11.60
CA ILE A 120 -11.16 5.43 -10.67
C ILE A 120 -12.37 6.31 -10.35
N ARG A 121 -13.57 5.75 -10.49
CA ARG A 121 -14.82 6.39 -10.12
C ARG A 121 -15.75 5.40 -9.45
N GLY A 122 -16.13 5.67 -8.18
CA GLY A 122 -17.01 4.77 -7.42
C GLY A 122 -16.45 3.36 -7.24
N GLY A 123 -15.10 3.24 -7.16
CA GLY A 123 -14.42 1.95 -7.05
C GLY A 123 -14.25 1.19 -8.37
N TYR A 124 -14.75 1.72 -9.50
CA TYR A 124 -14.57 1.14 -10.83
C TYR A 124 -13.35 1.71 -11.54
N LEU A 125 -12.57 0.85 -12.20
CA LEU A 125 -11.50 1.24 -13.11
C LEU A 125 -12.10 1.58 -14.46
N LEU A 126 -11.90 2.81 -14.92
CA LEU A 126 -12.35 3.33 -16.21
C LEU A 126 -11.15 3.62 -17.09
N MET A 127 -11.21 3.25 -18.36
CA MET A 127 -10.15 3.46 -19.34
C MET A 127 -10.68 4.18 -20.58
N ASN A 128 -9.90 5.10 -21.13
CA ASN A 128 -10.20 5.80 -22.37
C ASN A 128 -8.89 6.08 -23.15
N PRO A 129 -8.78 5.66 -24.42
CA PRO A 129 -9.76 4.92 -25.22
C PRO A 129 -10.04 3.54 -24.63
N VAL A 130 -11.16 2.96 -25.09
CA VAL A 130 -11.54 1.59 -24.72
C VAL A 130 -10.43 0.64 -25.21
N PRO A 131 -9.84 -0.17 -24.32
CA PRO A 131 -8.80 -1.11 -24.70
C PRO A 131 -9.35 -2.24 -25.57
N THR A 132 -8.48 -2.94 -26.27
CA THR A 132 -8.83 -4.16 -26.99
C THR A 132 -9.05 -5.30 -25.98
N VAL A 133 -9.98 -6.19 -26.30
CA VAL A 133 -10.21 -7.39 -25.47
C VAL A 133 -8.92 -8.22 -25.35
N ASN A 134 -8.63 -8.68 -24.14
CA ASN A 134 -7.41 -9.43 -23.79
C ASN A 134 -6.09 -8.65 -23.87
N ASP A 135 -6.12 -7.31 -24.01
CA ASP A 135 -4.92 -6.52 -23.78
C ASP A 135 -4.42 -6.77 -22.34
N SER A 136 -3.11 -7.00 -22.19
CA SER A 136 -2.49 -7.25 -20.90
C SER A 136 -2.06 -5.93 -20.27
N ILE A 137 -2.81 -5.51 -19.27
CA ILE A 137 -2.58 -4.26 -18.55
C ILE A 137 -1.94 -4.57 -17.21
N TYR A 138 -0.77 -3.99 -16.98
CA TYR A 138 -0.01 -4.15 -15.74
C TYR A 138 0.05 -2.83 -15.00
N PHE A 139 -0.08 -2.90 -13.69
CA PHE A 139 0.10 -1.75 -12.80
C PHE A 139 0.57 -2.20 -11.44
N GLU A 140 1.27 -1.31 -10.76
CA GLU A 140 1.63 -1.50 -9.37
C GLU A 140 0.64 -0.78 -8.47
N TYR A 141 0.41 -1.37 -7.31
CA TYR A 141 -0.47 -0.82 -6.30
C TYR A 141 0.02 -1.15 -4.90
N ILE A 142 -0.41 -0.38 -3.93
CA ILE A 142 -0.16 -0.64 -2.52
C ILE A 142 -1.29 -1.51 -1.98
N SER A 143 -0.92 -2.63 -1.38
CA SER A 143 -1.84 -3.57 -0.75
C SER A 143 -2.30 -3.05 0.61
N LYS A 144 -3.59 -3.22 0.93
CA LYS A 144 -4.11 -2.99 2.28
C LYS A 144 -3.80 -4.15 3.25
N TRP A 145 -3.36 -5.30 2.74
CA TRP A 145 -2.94 -6.43 3.55
C TRP A 145 -1.53 -6.22 4.07
N TRP A 146 -1.35 -6.38 5.36
CA TRP A 146 -0.09 -6.21 6.05
C TRP A 146 0.22 -7.33 7.04
N VAL A 147 -0.75 -8.24 7.27
CA VAL A 147 -0.61 -9.42 8.12
C VAL A 147 -0.38 -10.64 7.25
N ASP A 148 0.60 -11.46 7.63
CA ASP A 148 0.83 -12.78 7.08
C ASP A 148 0.25 -13.81 8.04
N THR A 149 -0.77 -14.54 7.58
CA THR A 149 -1.43 -15.60 8.35
C THR A 149 -0.82 -16.98 8.13
N THR A 150 0.06 -17.11 7.15
CA THR A 150 0.65 -18.38 6.71
C THR A 150 2.11 -18.54 7.13
N GLY A 151 2.79 -17.46 7.51
CA GLY A 151 4.20 -17.47 7.90
C GLY A 151 5.18 -17.60 6.74
N ASN A 152 4.72 -17.27 5.51
CA ASN A 152 5.54 -17.32 4.30
C ASN A 152 6.18 -15.98 3.91
N GLY A 153 5.98 -14.93 4.71
CA GLY A 153 6.48 -13.59 4.47
C GLY A 153 5.63 -12.77 3.49
N VAL A 154 4.45 -13.25 3.10
CA VAL A 154 3.54 -12.55 2.17
C VAL A 154 2.26 -12.14 2.91
N ALA A 155 1.95 -10.86 2.89
CA ALA A 155 0.72 -10.35 3.50
C ALA A 155 -0.53 -10.84 2.77
N ASN A 156 -1.50 -11.36 3.53
CA ASN A 156 -2.76 -11.90 3.03
C ASN A 156 -3.99 -11.51 3.86
N ALA A 157 -3.83 -10.67 4.88
CA ALA A 157 -4.93 -10.19 5.71
C ALA A 157 -4.72 -8.74 6.18
N GLU A 158 -5.84 -8.05 6.51
CA GLU A 158 -5.87 -6.65 6.99
C GLU A 158 -5.73 -6.53 8.51
N LYS A 159 -5.87 -7.65 9.23
CA LYS A 159 -5.87 -7.68 10.71
C LYS A 159 -5.38 -9.03 11.20
N PHE A 160 -4.86 -9.02 12.40
CA PHE A 160 -4.54 -10.24 13.11
C PHE A 160 -5.80 -11.05 13.44
N ALA A 161 -5.78 -12.35 13.17
CA ALA A 161 -6.87 -13.29 13.42
C ALA A 161 -6.43 -14.50 14.28
N ALA A 162 -5.13 -14.73 14.43
CA ALA A 162 -4.55 -15.78 15.28
C ALA A 162 -3.27 -15.28 15.95
N ASP A 163 -2.92 -15.84 17.09
CA ASP A 163 -1.73 -15.48 17.87
C ASP A 163 -0.43 -15.74 17.13
N SER A 164 -0.45 -16.72 16.21
CA SER A 164 0.68 -17.09 15.35
C SER A 164 0.87 -16.19 14.13
N ASN A 165 -0.08 -15.30 13.83
CA ASN A 165 0.05 -14.41 12.69
C ASN A 165 1.25 -13.47 12.86
N THR A 166 1.96 -13.24 11.76
CA THR A 166 3.09 -12.32 11.69
C THR A 166 2.74 -11.07 10.90
N THR A 167 3.58 -10.06 10.92
CA THR A 167 3.45 -8.87 10.11
C THR A 167 4.55 -8.82 9.07
N VAL A 168 4.27 -8.25 7.90
CA VAL A 168 5.31 -7.93 6.90
C VAL A 168 5.94 -6.54 7.12
N LEU A 169 5.26 -5.70 7.94
CA LEU A 169 5.80 -4.42 8.39
C LEU A 169 6.80 -4.63 9.52
N ASP A 170 7.60 -3.60 9.79
CA ASP A 170 8.58 -3.65 10.88
C ASP A 170 7.91 -3.85 12.25
N GLU A 171 8.34 -4.89 12.93
CA GLU A 171 7.74 -5.35 14.18
C GLU A 171 8.02 -4.38 15.35
N ASP A 172 9.20 -3.76 15.37
CA ASP A 172 9.56 -2.77 16.38
C ASP A 172 8.64 -1.55 16.31
N ILE A 173 8.31 -1.10 15.08
CA ILE A 173 7.39 0.03 14.88
C ILE A 173 5.99 -0.31 15.42
N ILE A 174 5.51 -1.53 15.14
CA ILE A 174 4.19 -1.95 15.64
C ILE A 174 4.20 -2.03 17.15
N THR A 175 5.25 -2.60 17.76
CA THR A 175 5.37 -2.69 19.22
C THR A 175 5.37 -1.31 19.87
N LEU A 176 6.21 -0.39 19.42
CA LEU A 176 6.22 1.01 19.90
C LEU A 176 4.88 1.70 19.66
N GLY A 177 4.24 1.42 18.52
CA GLY A 177 2.91 1.92 18.18
C GLY A 177 1.83 1.43 19.16
N VAL A 178 1.90 0.18 19.58
CA VAL A 178 0.99 -0.40 20.61
C VAL A 178 1.22 0.27 21.96
N ILE A 179 2.47 0.44 22.38
CA ILE A 179 2.85 1.00 23.67
C ILE A 179 2.30 2.42 23.83
N TRP A 180 2.65 3.36 22.94
CA TRP A 180 2.21 4.74 23.09
C TRP A 180 0.69 4.89 23.00
N ARG A 181 0.00 4.07 22.15
CA ARG A 181 -1.46 4.09 22.05
C ARG A 181 -2.14 3.58 23.32
N PHE A 182 -1.59 2.52 23.89
CA PHE A 182 -2.10 1.96 25.14
C PHE A 182 -1.95 2.97 26.28
N LEU A 183 -0.78 3.58 26.47
CA LEU A 183 -0.53 4.61 27.46
C LEU A 183 -1.50 5.80 27.29
N LYS A 184 -1.68 6.27 26.05
CA LYS A 184 -2.64 7.33 25.73
C LYS A 184 -4.07 6.95 26.10
N GLN A 185 -4.52 5.71 25.83
CA GLN A 185 -5.86 5.25 26.18
C GLN A 185 -6.07 5.17 27.71
N LYS A 186 -5.02 4.90 28.47
CA LYS A 186 -5.06 4.87 29.93
C LYS A 186 -4.90 6.26 30.56
N GLY A 187 -4.65 7.30 29.79
CA GLY A 187 -4.38 8.63 30.30
C GLY A 187 -3.04 8.77 31.02
N LEU A 188 -2.10 7.87 30.72
CA LEU A 188 -0.72 7.89 31.21
C LEU A 188 0.16 8.78 30.34
N PRO A 189 1.30 9.28 30.84
CA PRO A 189 2.28 9.99 30.02
C PRO A 189 2.76 9.10 28.86
N TYR A 190 2.66 9.59 27.62
CA TYR A 190 2.97 8.82 26.40
C TYR A 190 3.86 9.60 25.43
N GLU A 191 4.20 10.85 25.77
CA GLU A 191 4.87 11.77 24.84
C GLU A 191 6.27 11.27 24.43
N ASN A 192 7.01 10.68 25.36
CA ASN A 192 8.34 10.14 25.10
C ASN A 192 8.27 8.94 24.15
N GLN A 193 7.33 8.01 24.40
CA GLN A 193 7.11 6.83 23.54
C GLN A 193 6.60 7.23 22.15
N LEU A 194 5.76 8.27 22.07
CA LEU A 194 5.31 8.81 20.79
C LEU A 194 6.48 9.43 20.02
N GLN A 195 7.39 10.13 20.68
CA GLN A 195 8.58 10.71 20.05
C GLN A 195 9.52 9.61 19.53
N GLU A 196 9.78 8.60 20.33
CA GLU A 196 10.61 7.45 19.95
C GLU A 196 9.99 6.69 18.74
N TYR A 197 8.69 6.41 18.81
CA TYR A 197 7.92 5.83 17.71
C TYR A 197 8.07 6.66 16.42
N THR A 198 7.89 7.98 16.51
CA THR A 198 7.94 8.87 15.35
C THR A 198 9.33 8.86 14.72
N LEU A 199 10.39 8.92 15.53
CA LEU A 199 11.78 8.84 15.04
C LEU A 199 12.06 7.50 14.36
N LYS A 200 11.56 6.38 14.95
CA LYS A 200 11.76 5.05 14.38
C LYS A 200 11.02 4.91 13.04
N VAL A 201 9.79 5.43 12.91
CA VAL A 201 9.06 5.46 11.64
C VAL A 201 9.83 6.22 10.57
N PHE A 202 10.31 7.43 10.87
CA PHE A 202 11.12 8.21 9.92
C PHE A 202 12.42 7.50 9.52
N GLU A 203 13.09 6.86 10.47
CA GLU A 203 14.30 6.09 10.17
C GLU A 203 14.02 4.94 9.19
N LYS A 204 12.93 4.20 9.39
CA LYS A 204 12.57 3.09 8.52
C LYS A 204 12.09 3.56 7.15
N GLN A 205 11.27 4.62 7.08
CA GLN A 205 10.88 5.25 5.82
C GLN A 205 12.10 5.74 5.01
N ALA A 206 13.11 6.30 5.69
CA ALA A 206 14.34 6.74 5.03
C ALA A 206 15.20 5.58 4.47
N LYS A 207 14.99 4.36 4.95
CA LYS A 207 15.72 3.14 4.54
C LYS A 207 14.90 2.28 3.57
N ASP A 208 13.60 2.50 3.50
CA ASP A 208 12.70 1.76 2.64
C ASP A 208 12.96 2.07 1.16
N GLY A 209 12.87 1.08 0.27
CA GLY A 209 13.02 1.26 -1.17
C GLY A 209 14.42 1.65 -1.66
N ALA A 210 15.48 1.50 -0.85
CA ALA A 210 16.85 1.93 -1.10
C ALA A 210 17.04 3.46 -1.20
N LYS A 211 18.26 3.95 -0.96
CA LYS A 211 18.56 5.39 -1.04
C LYS A 211 18.79 5.80 -2.49
N PRO A 212 18.12 6.83 -3.01
CA PRO A 212 18.43 7.34 -4.34
C PRO A 212 19.87 7.83 -4.40
N ILE A 213 20.58 7.47 -5.47
CA ILE A 213 21.94 7.93 -5.71
C ILE A 213 21.88 9.43 -6.05
N LEU A 214 22.41 10.27 -5.16
CA LEU A 214 22.59 11.69 -5.46
C LEU A 214 23.69 11.84 -6.50
N ARG A 215 23.33 12.13 -7.73
CA ARG A 215 24.27 12.49 -8.80
C ARG A 215 24.38 14.01 -8.84
N MET A 216 25.58 14.55 -8.58
CA MET A 216 25.85 15.98 -8.64
C MET A 216 25.95 16.53 -10.09
N SER A 217 25.96 15.68 -11.11
CA SER A 217 25.80 16.07 -12.51
C SER A 217 24.31 16.14 -12.83
N GLY A 218 23.80 17.27 -13.27
CA GLY A 218 22.39 17.59 -13.48
C GLY A 218 21.63 16.74 -14.50
N ASN A 219 22.02 15.52 -14.78
CA ASN A 219 21.33 14.58 -15.64
C ASN A 219 20.81 13.39 -14.81
N THR A 220 19.65 13.59 -14.21
CA THR A 220 18.95 12.60 -13.35
C THR A 220 18.16 11.56 -14.14
N ARG A 221 18.44 11.39 -15.42
CA ARG A 221 17.83 10.28 -16.17
C ARG A 221 18.57 9.00 -15.82
N ILE A 222 17.94 8.16 -15.00
CA ILE A 222 18.24 6.72 -15.04
C ILE A 222 17.86 6.30 -16.45
N PHE A 223 18.83 6.16 -17.33
CA PHE A 223 18.63 5.47 -18.60
C PHE A 223 18.41 4.00 -18.27
N LEU A 224 17.17 3.64 -18.02
CA LEU A 224 16.71 2.36 -18.49
C LEU A 224 16.70 2.49 -20.01
N PRO A 225 17.33 1.59 -20.76
CA PRO A 225 17.27 1.59 -22.23
C PRO A 225 15.89 1.07 -22.68
N VAL A 226 14.83 1.56 -22.08
CA VAL A 226 13.48 1.43 -22.57
C VAL A 226 13.26 2.70 -23.37
N ASN A 227 13.32 2.60 -24.68
CA ASN A 227 12.75 3.59 -25.55
C ASN A 227 11.29 3.73 -25.14
N GLU A 228 10.98 4.78 -24.34
CA GLU A 228 9.61 5.29 -24.39
C GLU A 228 9.42 5.66 -25.87
N PRO A 229 8.49 5.04 -26.60
CA PRO A 229 8.23 5.47 -27.96
C PRO A 229 7.62 6.87 -27.85
N GLU A 230 8.45 7.88 -27.87
CA GLU A 230 8.04 9.23 -28.26
C GLU A 230 7.51 9.04 -29.68
N GLY A 231 6.18 9.22 -29.84
CA GLY A 231 5.52 8.91 -31.08
C GLY A 231 6.29 9.44 -32.27
N ASN A 232 6.75 8.50 -33.11
CA ASN A 232 7.44 8.83 -34.34
C ASN A 232 6.39 9.46 -35.27
N PHE A 233 6.29 10.78 -35.24
CA PHE A 233 5.56 11.54 -36.25
C PHE A 233 6.40 11.50 -37.54
N THR A 234 6.25 10.47 -38.33
CA THR A 234 6.61 10.57 -39.75
C THR A 234 5.56 11.43 -40.43
N LEU A 235 5.98 12.62 -40.85
CA LEU A 235 5.27 13.49 -41.80
C LEU A 235 5.05 12.77 -43.12
#